data_f20dd027b4e7f610e7d04451684b5b76
#
_entry.id   f20dd027b4e7f610e7d04451684b5b76
#
_cell.length_a   1.000
_cell.length_b   1.000
_cell.length_c   1.000
_cell.angle_alpha   90.00
_cell.angle_beta   90.00
_cell.angle_gamma   90.00
#
_symmetry.space_group_name_H-M   'P 1'
#
loop_
_entity.id
_entity.type
_entity.pdbx_description
1 polymer ?
#
loop_
_entity_poly.entity_id
_entity_poly.type
_entity_poly.pdbx_seq_one_letter_code
_entity_poly.pdbx_strand_id
1 'polypeptide(L)'
;MLLAATDEHIASYRHPLPTAAVIERRAMLVASAERGGLYANLTRMVEFEDPEPEIRRHQAACDEILARMRDEATKPSRSLADAFADCRRFYDEAGFPDEWRLHHQGGMTGYASREVMATPYTDLPIENGQAFSWNPSVTGAKAEETFVLTEDGAEVVAGAVTAGGLGALGA
;
A
#
# COMPACT_ATOMS: atom_id res chain seq x y z
N MET A 1 8.40 12.35 -2.09
CA MET A 1 8.97 11.80 -0.84
C MET A 1 9.48 10.39 -1.12
N LEU A 2 10.65 10.04 -0.58
CA LEU A 2 11.21 8.68 -0.66
C LEU A 2 11.60 8.26 0.77
N LEU A 3 11.14 7.08 1.19
CA LEU A 3 11.50 6.47 2.46
C LEU A 3 12.13 5.10 2.20
N ALA A 4 13.02 4.67 3.07
CA ALA A 4 13.65 3.37 2.97
C ALA A 4 13.95 2.79 4.36
N ALA A 5 13.76 1.49 4.48
CA ALA A 5 14.21 0.71 5.64
C ALA A 5 14.87 -0.57 5.19
N THR A 6 15.72 -1.13 6.05
CA THR A 6 16.41 -2.38 5.82
C THR A 6 16.19 -3.32 6.99
N ASP A 7 16.08 -4.60 6.71
CA ASP A 7 16.10 -5.69 7.70
C ASP A 7 15.13 -5.47 8.88
N GLU A 8 15.62 -5.49 10.12
CA GLU A 8 14.80 -5.33 11.33
C GLU A 8 14.15 -3.93 11.45
N HIS A 9 14.71 -2.93 10.79
CA HIS A 9 14.15 -1.57 10.78
C HIS A 9 12.76 -1.53 10.11
N ILE A 10 12.49 -2.44 9.17
CA ILE A 10 11.20 -2.58 8.50
C ILE A 10 10.09 -2.93 9.50
N ALA A 11 10.40 -3.79 10.47
CA ALA A 11 9.44 -4.17 11.52
C ALA A 11 9.15 -3.03 12.51
N SER A 12 10.10 -2.13 12.71
CA SER A 12 10.01 -1.06 13.71
C SER A 12 9.24 0.16 13.21
N TYR A 13 9.25 0.43 11.90
CA TYR A 13 8.69 1.66 11.34
C TYR A 13 7.90 1.40 10.06
N ARG A 14 6.67 1.93 9.98
CA ARG A 14 5.81 1.88 8.77
C ARG A 14 6.15 2.98 7.74
N HIS A 15 6.78 4.07 8.22
CA HIS A 15 7.25 5.20 7.42
C HIS A 15 8.68 5.56 7.85
N PRO A 16 9.66 4.69 7.57
CA PRO A 16 11.02 4.86 8.06
C PRO A 16 11.78 5.92 7.27
N LEU A 17 12.49 6.79 7.97
CA LEU A 17 13.48 7.64 7.32
C LEU A 17 14.71 6.81 6.92
N PRO A 18 15.33 7.11 5.77
CA PRO A 18 16.57 6.47 5.36
C PRO A 18 17.67 6.64 6.41
N THR A 19 18.46 5.60 6.61
CA THR A 19 19.62 5.58 7.50
C THR A 19 20.88 5.20 6.73
N ALA A 20 22.03 5.20 7.40
CA ALA A 20 23.28 4.70 6.84
C ALA A 20 23.46 3.17 7.01
N ALA A 21 22.42 2.46 7.45
CA ALA A 21 22.48 1.01 7.59
C ALA A 21 22.66 0.35 6.20
N VAL A 22 23.53 -0.65 6.17
CA VAL A 22 23.75 -1.47 4.96
C VAL A 22 22.60 -2.48 4.87
N ILE A 23 22.11 -2.69 3.66
CA ILE A 23 21.12 -3.73 3.39
C ILE A 23 21.84 -5.08 3.44
N GLU A 24 21.33 -6.01 4.23
CA GLU A 24 21.88 -7.36 4.32
C GLU A 24 20.95 -8.37 3.62
N ARG A 25 19.68 -8.42 3.99
CA ARG A 25 18.73 -9.44 3.53
C ARG A 25 17.56 -8.87 2.75
N ARG A 26 17.05 -7.71 3.18
CA ARG A 26 15.83 -7.15 2.60
C ARG A 26 15.75 -5.62 2.74
N ALA A 27 15.03 -5.00 1.83
CA ALA A 27 14.76 -3.57 1.87
C ALA A 27 13.28 -3.28 1.62
N MET A 28 12.75 -2.26 2.26
CA MET A 28 11.47 -1.64 1.96
C MET A 28 11.71 -0.26 1.36
N LEU A 29 11.18 0.00 0.20
CA LEU A 29 11.20 1.30 -0.47
C LEU A 29 9.78 1.84 -0.56
N VAL A 30 9.55 3.05 -0.04
CA VAL A 30 8.27 3.74 -0.11
C VAL A 30 8.47 5.02 -0.90
N ALA A 31 7.73 5.18 -1.97
CA ALA A 31 7.78 6.37 -2.81
C ALA A 31 6.42 7.06 -2.87
N SER A 32 6.43 8.38 -2.71
CA SER A 32 5.34 9.26 -3.07
C SER A 32 5.90 10.23 -4.12
N ALA A 33 5.60 9.96 -5.37
CA ALA A 33 6.09 10.73 -6.53
C ALA A 33 5.01 11.72 -6.98
N GLU A 34 5.45 12.90 -7.38
CA GLU A 34 4.58 13.94 -7.97
C GLU A 34 5.02 14.17 -9.41
N ARG A 35 4.04 14.23 -10.32
CA ARG A 35 4.25 14.62 -11.70
C ARG A 35 3.04 15.40 -12.21
N GLY A 36 3.28 16.62 -12.68
CA GLY A 36 2.22 17.49 -13.21
C GLY A 36 1.15 17.86 -12.20
N GLY A 37 1.51 17.93 -10.90
CA GLY A 37 0.60 18.22 -9.81
C GLY A 37 -0.17 17.01 -9.27
N LEU A 38 0.04 15.81 -9.84
CA LEU A 38 -0.63 14.58 -9.40
C LEU A 38 0.35 13.66 -8.67
N TYR A 39 -0.12 13.05 -7.60
CA TYR A 39 0.64 12.15 -6.76
C TYR A 39 0.31 10.68 -7.04
N ALA A 40 1.35 9.86 -7.04
CA ALA A 40 1.24 8.41 -7.00
C ALA A 40 2.13 7.85 -5.88
N ASN A 41 1.61 6.87 -5.15
CA ASN A 41 2.26 6.27 -4.00
C ASN A 41 2.44 4.78 -4.23
N LEU A 42 3.58 4.27 -3.81
CA LEU A 42 3.87 2.84 -3.89
C LEU A 42 4.85 2.40 -2.80
N THR A 43 4.74 1.15 -2.40
CA THR A 43 5.75 0.47 -1.59
C THR A 43 6.28 -0.74 -2.35
N ARG A 44 7.60 -0.99 -2.23
CA ARG A 44 8.28 -2.17 -2.75
C ARG A 44 9.07 -2.83 -1.65
N MET A 45 8.85 -4.14 -1.51
CA MET A 45 9.73 -5.00 -0.75
C MET A 45 10.73 -5.63 -1.74
N VAL A 46 12.00 -5.60 -1.38
CA VAL A 46 13.10 -6.20 -2.16
C VAL A 46 13.78 -7.22 -1.25
N GLU A 47 13.75 -8.46 -1.66
CA GLU A 47 14.37 -9.58 -0.94
C GLU A 47 15.67 -9.98 -1.67
N PHE A 48 16.79 -10.02 -0.96
CA PHE A 48 18.10 -10.46 -1.44
C PHE A 48 18.38 -11.91 -1.05
N GLU A 49 17.63 -12.43 -0.09
CA GLU A 49 17.60 -13.82 0.34
C GLU A 49 16.16 -14.27 0.46
N ASP A 50 15.93 -15.58 0.55
CA ASP A 50 14.61 -16.13 0.81
C ASP A 50 14.09 -15.66 2.18
N PRO A 51 12.97 -14.94 2.25
CA PRO A 51 12.45 -14.44 3.51
C PRO A 51 11.98 -15.59 4.40
N GLU A 52 12.05 -15.38 5.71
CA GLU A 52 11.51 -16.29 6.71
C GLU A 52 10.03 -16.62 6.44
N PRO A 53 9.54 -17.82 6.75
CA PRO A 53 8.16 -18.22 6.49
C PRO A 53 7.13 -17.26 7.11
N GLU A 54 7.42 -16.69 8.27
CA GLU A 54 6.57 -15.70 8.94
C GLU A 54 6.48 -14.42 8.09
N ILE A 55 7.60 -13.91 7.62
CA ILE A 55 7.64 -12.71 6.78
C ILE A 55 6.93 -12.92 5.44
N ARG A 56 7.08 -14.10 4.83
CA ARG A 56 6.28 -14.47 3.64
C ARG A 56 4.78 -14.43 3.91
N ARG A 57 4.34 -14.96 5.05
CA ARG A 57 2.93 -14.93 5.46
C ARG A 57 2.46 -13.49 5.67
N HIS A 58 3.26 -12.64 6.31
CA HIS A 58 2.92 -11.22 6.53
C HIS A 58 2.80 -10.47 5.20
N GLN A 59 3.74 -10.69 4.27
CA GLN A 59 3.68 -10.05 2.95
C GLN A 59 2.48 -10.53 2.14
N ALA A 60 2.20 -11.83 2.13
CA ALA A 60 1.03 -12.38 1.45
C ALA A 60 -0.29 -11.79 1.99
N ALA A 61 -0.37 -11.59 3.31
CA ALA A 61 -1.54 -10.92 3.91
C ALA A 61 -1.65 -9.46 3.46
N CYS A 62 -0.55 -8.70 3.41
CA CYS A 62 -0.57 -7.32 2.91
C CYS A 62 -1.03 -7.26 1.44
N ASP A 63 -0.50 -8.15 0.60
CA ASP A 63 -0.83 -8.20 -0.84
C ASP A 63 -2.31 -8.58 -1.05
N GLU A 64 -2.84 -9.55 -0.29
CA GLU A 64 -4.25 -9.93 -0.32
C GLU A 64 -5.16 -8.79 0.13
N ILE A 65 -4.85 -8.16 1.27
CA ILE A 65 -5.64 -7.02 1.77
C ILE A 65 -5.65 -5.90 0.74
N LEU A 66 -4.49 -5.57 0.15
CA LEU A 66 -4.39 -4.53 -0.88
C LEU A 66 -5.25 -4.85 -2.11
N ALA A 67 -5.17 -6.07 -2.62
CA ALA A 67 -5.99 -6.51 -3.76
C ALA A 67 -7.48 -6.40 -3.44
N ARG A 68 -7.91 -6.85 -2.27
CA ARG A 68 -9.32 -6.76 -1.84
C ARG A 68 -9.77 -5.32 -1.61
N MET A 69 -8.91 -4.44 -1.09
CA MET A 69 -9.21 -3.01 -0.99
C MET A 69 -9.49 -2.41 -2.35
N ARG A 70 -8.71 -2.74 -3.36
CA ARG A 70 -8.91 -2.29 -4.74
C ARG A 70 -10.16 -2.93 -5.37
N ASP A 71 -10.28 -4.26 -5.28
CA ASP A 71 -11.20 -5.02 -6.12
C ASP A 71 -12.59 -5.23 -5.47
N GLU A 72 -12.70 -5.12 -4.14
CA GLU A 72 -13.96 -5.34 -3.42
C GLU A 72 -14.44 -4.08 -2.68
N ALA A 73 -13.56 -3.40 -1.93
CA ALA A 73 -13.95 -2.35 -0.99
C ALA A 73 -14.13 -0.97 -1.65
N THR A 74 -13.23 -0.60 -2.57
CA THR A 74 -13.23 0.72 -3.21
C THR A 74 -14.12 0.70 -4.44
N LYS A 75 -15.42 0.93 -4.24
CA LYS A 75 -16.44 0.87 -5.29
C LYS A 75 -17.29 2.12 -5.29
N PRO A 76 -17.73 2.61 -6.50
CA PRO A 76 -18.71 3.68 -6.59
C PRO A 76 -19.97 3.38 -5.76
N SER A 77 -20.60 4.41 -5.25
CA SER A 77 -21.78 4.37 -4.38
C SER A 77 -21.54 3.92 -2.94
N ARG A 78 -20.30 3.64 -2.56
CA ARG A 78 -19.88 3.41 -1.17
C ARG A 78 -19.18 4.65 -0.62
N SER A 79 -18.97 4.70 0.69
CA SER A 79 -18.15 5.74 1.32
C SER A 79 -16.74 5.24 1.65
N LEU A 80 -15.81 6.16 1.89
CA LEU A 80 -14.49 5.81 2.43
C LEU A 80 -14.59 5.15 3.82
N ALA A 81 -15.62 5.48 4.62
CA ALA A 81 -15.87 4.81 5.89
C ALA A 81 -16.25 3.35 5.70
N ASP A 82 -17.08 3.03 4.68
CA ASP A 82 -17.43 1.65 4.32
C ASP A 82 -16.20 0.87 3.87
N ALA A 83 -15.39 1.47 3.00
CA ALA A 83 -14.14 0.86 2.54
C ALA A 83 -13.16 0.63 3.71
N PHE A 84 -13.09 1.56 4.66
CA PHE A 84 -12.27 1.39 5.86
C PHE A 84 -12.80 0.28 6.79
N ALA A 85 -14.12 0.11 6.90
CA ALA A 85 -14.70 -0.99 7.65
C ALA A 85 -14.34 -2.34 7.03
N ASP A 86 -14.37 -2.45 5.70
CA ASP A 86 -13.89 -3.64 4.99
C ASP A 86 -12.39 -3.87 5.20
N CYS A 87 -11.57 -2.81 5.17
CA CYS A 87 -10.14 -2.92 5.46
C CYS A 87 -9.89 -3.63 6.79
N ARG A 88 -10.59 -3.21 7.85
CA ARG A 88 -10.48 -3.86 9.17
C ARG A 88 -10.90 -5.32 9.14
N ARG A 89 -12.01 -5.63 8.46
CA ARG A 89 -12.48 -7.00 8.29
C ARG A 89 -11.45 -7.87 7.55
N PHE A 90 -10.79 -7.34 6.52
CA PHE A 90 -9.76 -8.06 5.77
C PHE A 90 -8.54 -8.38 6.64
N TYR A 91 -8.14 -7.45 7.53
CA TYR A 91 -7.11 -7.72 8.52
C TYR A 91 -7.51 -8.83 9.51
N ASP A 92 -8.77 -8.82 9.98
CA ASP A 92 -9.30 -9.85 10.88
C ASP A 92 -9.27 -11.23 10.19
N GLU A 93 -9.75 -11.31 8.96
CA GLU A 93 -9.79 -12.54 8.16
C GLU A 93 -8.38 -13.07 7.81
N ALA A 94 -7.41 -12.17 7.61
CA ALA A 94 -6.01 -12.54 7.40
C ALA A 94 -5.29 -12.99 8.68
N GLY A 95 -5.93 -12.84 9.86
CA GLY A 95 -5.38 -13.22 11.15
C GLY A 95 -4.47 -12.17 11.80
N PHE A 96 -4.66 -10.89 11.46
CA PHE A 96 -3.88 -9.75 11.97
C PHE A 96 -4.79 -8.60 12.46
N PRO A 97 -5.73 -8.82 13.40
CA PRO A 97 -6.85 -7.92 13.69
C PRO A 97 -6.47 -6.53 14.20
N ASP A 98 -5.26 -6.34 14.72
CA ASP A 98 -4.83 -5.07 15.33
C ASP A 98 -3.75 -4.33 14.53
N GLU A 99 -3.16 -4.92 13.48
CA GLU A 99 -2.07 -4.33 12.70
C GLU A 99 -2.51 -3.05 11.96
N TRP A 100 -3.77 -2.92 11.56
CA TRP A 100 -4.31 -1.70 10.93
C TRP A 100 -4.21 -0.45 11.82
N ARG A 101 -4.06 -0.61 13.15
CA ARG A 101 -3.95 0.48 14.11
C ARG A 101 -2.58 1.16 14.13
N LEU A 102 -1.56 0.49 13.58
CA LEU A 102 -0.17 0.92 13.70
C LEU A 102 0.18 2.06 12.75
N HIS A 103 -0.67 2.35 11.75
CA HIS A 103 -0.58 3.54 10.89
C HIS A 103 -1.89 3.74 10.12
N HIS A 104 -2.00 4.85 9.36
CA HIS A 104 -3.15 5.06 8.48
C HIS A 104 -3.15 4.04 7.34
N GLN A 105 -4.34 3.62 6.88
CA GLN A 105 -4.47 2.57 5.88
C GLN A 105 -4.54 3.10 4.43
N GLY A 106 -4.55 4.40 4.25
CA GLY A 106 -4.65 5.04 2.93
C GLY A 106 -5.89 5.89 2.76
N GLY A 107 -6.35 6.02 1.54
CA GLY A 107 -7.51 6.82 1.17
C GLY A 107 -7.38 7.43 -0.22
N MET A 108 -8.08 8.53 -0.47
CA MET A 108 -8.07 9.25 -1.72
C MET A 108 -6.75 10.00 -1.92
N THR A 109 -6.21 9.95 -3.12
CA THR A 109 -5.01 10.67 -3.57
C THR A 109 -5.33 11.43 -4.86
N GLY A 110 -4.47 12.37 -5.24
CA GLY A 110 -4.63 13.17 -6.44
C GLY A 110 -3.67 14.34 -6.42
N TYR A 111 -4.13 15.54 -6.05
CA TYR A 111 -3.27 16.73 -5.90
C TYR A 111 -2.44 16.74 -4.61
N ALA A 112 -2.64 15.76 -3.74
CA ALA A 112 -1.81 15.49 -2.58
C ALA A 112 -1.59 13.97 -2.45
N SER A 113 -0.51 13.56 -1.78
CA SER A 113 -0.23 12.13 -1.54
C SER A 113 -1.35 11.44 -0.73
N ARG A 114 -2.09 12.21 0.05
CA ARG A 114 -3.36 11.85 0.69
C ARG A 114 -4.23 13.11 0.76
N GLU A 115 -5.21 13.24 -0.10
CA GLU A 115 -6.19 14.31 -0.03
C GLU A 115 -7.19 14.05 1.09
N VAL A 116 -7.64 12.81 1.20
CA VAL A 116 -8.55 12.37 2.24
C VAL A 116 -8.12 11.02 2.79
N MET A 117 -7.86 10.97 4.08
CA MET A 117 -7.60 9.73 4.80
C MET A 117 -8.90 8.96 5.02
N ALA A 118 -8.90 7.67 4.72
CA ALA A 118 -9.98 6.80 5.09
C ALA A 118 -9.96 6.53 6.61
N THR A 119 -11.08 6.78 7.25
CA THR A 119 -11.31 6.57 8.69
C THR A 119 -12.74 6.08 8.90
N PRO A 120 -13.12 5.58 10.10
CA PRO A 120 -14.51 5.22 10.39
C PRO A 120 -15.52 6.37 10.26
N TYR A 121 -15.03 7.62 10.19
CA TYR A 121 -15.84 8.82 10.17
C TYR A 121 -15.80 9.57 8.84
N THR A 122 -15.08 9.03 7.83
CA THR A 122 -14.92 9.67 6.53
C THR A 122 -16.08 9.27 5.61
N ASP A 123 -17.20 9.94 5.78
CA ASP A 123 -18.41 9.75 4.96
C ASP A 123 -18.31 10.53 3.63
N LEU A 124 -17.25 10.23 2.86
CA LEU A 124 -17.03 10.78 1.52
C LEU A 124 -17.40 9.70 0.49
N PRO A 125 -18.29 9.99 -0.46
CA PRO A 125 -18.65 9.03 -1.49
C PRO A 125 -17.47 8.72 -2.42
N ILE A 126 -17.35 7.46 -2.78
CA ILE A 126 -16.40 6.96 -3.77
C ILE A 126 -17.05 7.07 -5.14
N GLU A 127 -16.35 7.70 -6.10
CA GLU A 127 -16.85 7.96 -7.44
C GLU A 127 -15.82 7.55 -8.51
N ASN A 128 -16.31 7.28 -9.73
CA ASN A 128 -15.42 7.09 -10.88
C ASN A 128 -14.61 8.36 -11.17
N GLY A 129 -13.39 8.19 -11.65
CA GLY A 129 -12.43 9.27 -11.88
C GLY A 129 -11.58 9.64 -10.65
N GLN A 130 -11.91 9.15 -9.47
CA GLN A 130 -11.10 9.36 -8.28
C GLN A 130 -9.93 8.37 -8.22
N ALA A 131 -8.79 8.83 -7.69
CA ALA A 131 -7.63 8.00 -7.44
C ALA A 131 -7.53 7.64 -5.94
N PHE A 132 -7.09 6.43 -5.68
CA PHE A 132 -6.93 5.90 -4.33
C PHE A 132 -5.55 5.28 -4.16
N SER A 133 -5.03 5.36 -2.94
CA SER A 133 -3.83 4.65 -2.56
C SER A 133 -4.05 3.99 -1.20
N TRP A 134 -4.03 2.66 -1.18
CA TRP A 134 -4.09 1.87 0.05
C TRP A 134 -2.72 1.32 0.36
N ASN A 135 -2.37 1.25 1.65
CA ASN A 135 -1.04 0.87 2.10
C ASN A 135 -1.05 -0.08 3.31
N PRO A 136 -1.76 -1.23 3.21
CA PRO A 136 -1.79 -2.19 4.31
C PRO A 136 -0.39 -2.66 4.71
N SER A 137 -0.23 -2.91 6.00
CA SER A 137 1.02 -3.43 6.54
C SER A 137 0.77 -4.38 7.70
N VAL A 138 1.56 -5.43 7.76
CA VAL A 138 1.75 -6.31 8.92
C VAL A 138 3.19 -6.14 9.36
N THR A 139 3.46 -6.27 10.65
CA THR A 139 4.82 -6.07 11.19
C THR A 139 5.90 -6.77 10.36
N GLY A 140 6.82 -6.01 9.80
CA GLY A 140 7.89 -6.49 8.90
C GLY A 140 7.50 -6.60 7.42
N ALA A 141 6.25 -6.29 7.03
CA ALA A 141 5.78 -6.34 5.65
C ALA A 141 4.86 -5.16 5.33
N LYS A 142 4.79 -4.77 4.06
CA LYS A 142 3.90 -3.70 3.58
C LYS A 142 3.64 -3.86 2.09
N ALA A 143 2.42 -3.53 1.68
CA ALA A 143 2.06 -3.37 0.28
C ALA A 143 1.45 -1.98 0.08
N GLU A 144 1.67 -1.37 -1.07
CA GLU A 144 1.05 -0.08 -1.43
C GLU A 144 1.03 0.07 -2.95
N GLU A 145 -0.10 0.50 -3.45
CA GLU A 145 -0.29 0.88 -4.85
C GLU A 145 -1.23 2.07 -4.97
N THR A 146 -1.17 2.75 -6.11
CA THR A 146 -2.14 3.76 -6.52
C THR A 146 -2.91 3.27 -7.72
N PHE A 147 -4.23 3.45 -7.69
CA PHE A 147 -5.13 3.12 -8.81
C PHE A 147 -6.19 4.21 -8.99
N VAL A 148 -6.75 4.28 -10.17
CA VAL A 148 -7.89 5.16 -10.52
C VAL A 148 -9.12 4.30 -10.74
N LEU A 149 -10.26 4.71 -10.22
CA LEU A 149 -11.55 4.09 -10.54
C LEU A 149 -12.02 4.59 -11.91
N THR A 150 -12.30 3.65 -12.80
CA THR A 150 -12.91 3.90 -14.10
C THR A 150 -14.26 3.21 -14.19
N GLU A 151 -14.99 3.43 -15.27
CA GLU A 151 -16.27 2.72 -15.53
C GLU A 151 -16.04 1.21 -15.68
N ASP A 152 -14.86 0.80 -16.15
CA ASP A 152 -14.47 -0.60 -16.36
C ASP A 152 -13.87 -1.26 -15.10
N GLY A 153 -13.66 -0.50 -14.01
CA GLY A 153 -13.08 -0.95 -12.76
C GLY A 153 -11.81 -0.18 -12.34
N ALA A 154 -11.02 -0.74 -11.46
CA ALA A 154 -9.82 -0.10 -10.96
C ALA A 154 -8.63 -0.30 -11.92
N GLU A 155 -8.02 0.80 -12.37
CA GLU A 155 -6.81 0.82 -13.18
C GLU A 155 -5.60 1.18 -12.30
N VAL A 156 -4.66 0.25 -12.16
CA VAL A 156 -3.44 0.48 -11.35
C VAL A 156 -2.46 1.37 -12.12
N VAL A 157 -2.18 2.55 -11.58
CA VAL A 157 -1.26 3.55 -12.19
C VAL A 157 0.13 3.54 -11.54
N ALA A 158 0.23 3.07 -10.29
CA ALA A 158 1.50 2.80 -9.63
C ALA A 158 1.33 1.60 -8.70
N GLY A 159 1.80 0.44 -9.11
CA GLY A 159 1.57 -0.83 -8.43
C GLY A 159 2.74 -1.82 -8.56
N ALA A 160 2.53 -3.06 -8.13
CA ALA A 160 3.53 -4.11 -8.24
C ALA A 160 3.87 -4.37 -9.71
N VAL A 161 5.14 -4.27 -10.05
CA VAL A 161 5.64 -4.87 -11.28
C VAL A 161 5.62 -6.37 -11.05
N THR A 162 4.74 -7.10 -11.74
CA THR A 162 4.78 -8.56 -11.75
C THR A 162 6.17 -9.01 -12.22
N ALA A 163 6.66 -10.12 -11.70
CA ALA A 163 8.04 -10.61 -11.87
C ALA A 163 8.55 -10.80 -13.33
N GLY A 164 7.79 -10.40 -14.33
CA GLY A 164 8.19 -10.29 -15.74
C GLY A 164 8.63 -8.88 -16.18
N GLY A 165 8.54 -7.85 -15.33
CA GLY A 165 8.74 -6.44 -15.69
C GLY A 165 10.07 -5.82 -15.28
N LEU A 166 11.02 -6.56 -14.70
CA LEU A 166 12.41 -6.12 -14.51
C LEU A 166 13.29 -6.33 -15.76
N GLY A 167 12.66 -6.58 -16.92
CA GLY A 167 13.31 -6.58 -18.20
C GLY A 167 13.61 -5.15 -18.66
N ALA A 168 14.89 -4.79 -18.64
CA ALA A 168 15.48 -3.62 -19.33
C ALA A 168 15.28 -2.24 -18.66
N LEU A 169 15.91 -2.01 -17.52
CA LEU A 169 16.64 -0.76 -17.37
C LEU A 169 18.00 -0.97 -18.08
N GLY A 170 17.94 -0.84 -19.40
CA GLY A 170 19.11 -0.87 -20.27
C GLY A 170 20.05 0.29 -19.94
N ALA A 171 21.32 -0.01 -20.11
CA ALA A 171 22.49 0.82 -19.98
C ALA A 171 22.37 2.20 -20.67
#